data_333a08d0ecba7177d891d257426873c2
#
_entry.id   333a08d0ecba7177d891d257426873c2
#
_cell.length_a   1.000
_cell.length_b   1.000
_cell.length_c   1.000
_cell.angle_alpha   90.00
_cell.angle_beta   90.00
_cell.angle_gamma   90.00
#
_symmetry.space_group_name_H-M   'P 1'
#
loop_
_entity.id
_entity.type
_entity.pdbx_description
1 polymer ?
#
loop_
_entity_poly.entity_id
_entity_poly.type
_entity_poly.pdbx_seq_one_letter_code
_entity_poly.pdbx_strand_id
1 'polypeptide(L)'
;SKGDRVILVTPIDASAPKGRLILPQQLAIRDLLDYHAIPIVTQVEELCMVMESMHGRAKLVVTDSQAFREVERILPKEQPLTSFSILMARYKGFLSYALEGCRILDDLQDGDTVYIAEGCTHHRQCGDIGTEKLPKMLRNYSGKELRFVFSEGKGFLSEEEQKSVRLMIHCGACMLSEREVQSRYQDFLAKGIPICNYGLAMAKMTGIL
;
A
#
# COMPACT_ATOMS: atom_id res chain seq x y z
N SER A 1 -5.13 11.40 -18.91
CA SER A 1 -5.67 12.01 -20.15
C SER A 1 -5.44 11.10 -21.35
N LYS A 2 -6.19 11.31 -22.44
CA LYS A 2 -6.03 10.56 -23.69
C LYS A 2 -4.59 10.61 -24.20
N GLY A 3 -3.98 9.43 -24.45
CA GLY A 3 -2.62 9.30 -24.95
C GLY A 3 -1.52 9.39 -23.88
N ASP A 4 -1.85 9.68 -22.61
CA ASP A 4 -0.88 9.64 -21.52
C ASP A 4 -0.32 8.22 -21.38
N ARG A 5 1.00 8.09 -21.29
CA ARG A 5 1.69 6.81 -21.08
C ARG A 5 1.94 6.62 -19.60
N VAL A 6 1.42 5.52 -19.05
CA VAL A 6 1.56 5.16 -17.64
C VAL A 6 2.24 3.80 -17.55
N ILE A 7 3.34 3.72 -16.82
CA ILE A 7 4.06 2.47 -16.59
C ILE A 7 3.52 1.82 -15.34
N LEU A 8 3.14 0.54 -15.46
CA LEU A 8 2.70 -0.31 -14.37
C LEU A 8 3.79 -1.37 -14.13
N VAL A 9 4.58 -1.16 -13.09
CA VAL A 9 5.62 -2.10 -12.67
C VAL A 9 4.99 -3.15 -11.78
N THR A 10 4.92 -4.39 -12.28
CA THR A 10 4.22 -5.52 -11.65
C THR A 10 5.21 -6.63 -11.32
N PRO A 11 5.89 -6.57 -10.15
CA PRO A 11 6.82 -7.61 -9.76
C PRO A 11 6.14 -8.99 -9.72
N ILE A 12 6.82 -10.00 -10.19
CA ILE A 12 6.38 -11.39 -10.11
C ILE A 12 7.16 -12.05 -8.98
N ASP A 13 6.53 -12.15 -7.83
CA ASP A 13 7.09 -12.81 -6.64
C ASP A 13 6.31 -14.09 -6.28
N ALA A 14 6.74 -14.76 -5.20
CA ALA A 14 6.11 -15.98 -4.73
C ALA A 14 4.65 -15.78 -4.27
N SER A 15 4.25 -14.54 -3.96
CA SER A 15 2.89 -14.18 -3.53
C SER A 15 1.97 -13.87 -4.71
N ALA A 16 2.52 -13.61 -5.91
CA ALA A 16 1.74 -13.32 -7.09
C ALA A 16 1.01 -14.60 -7.58
N PRO A 17 -0.28 -14.51 -7.88
CA PRO A 17 -1.02 -15.65 -8.42
C PRO A 17 -0.43 -16.08 -9.77
N LYS A 18 -0.03 -17.34 -9.90
CA LYS A 18 0.52 -17.85 -11.16
C LYS A 18 -0.47 -17.67 -12.32
N GLY A 19 0.01 -17.07 -13.40
CA GLY A 19 -0.75 -16.91 -14.64
C GLY A 19 -1.79 -15.78 -14.64
N ARG A 20 -1.83 -14.91 -13.63
CA ARG A 20 -2.73 -13.74 -13.60
C ARG A 20 -2.16 -12.57 -12.81
N LEU A 21 -2.59 -11.37 -13.15
CA LEU A 21 -2.35 -10.17 -12.37
C LEU A 21 -3.28 -10.13 -11.14
N ILE A 22 -2.87 -9.45 -10.08
CA ILE A 22 -3.72 -9.19 -8.91
C ILE A 22 -4.77 -8.12 -9.22
N LEU A 23 -5.86 -8.12 -8.46
CA LEU A 23 -7.00 -7.22 -8.73
C LEU A 23 -6.63 -5.74 -8.84
N PRO A 24 -5.81 -5.14 -7.97
CA PRO A 24 -5.40 -3.73 -8.11
C PRO A 24 -4.70 -3.41 -9.43
N GLN A 25 -3.88 -4.34 -9.93
CA GLN A 25 -3.19 -4.20 -11.23
C GLN A 25 -4.19 -4.24 -12.38
N GLN A 26 -5.13 -5.19 -12.35
CA GLN A 26 -6.19 -5.29 -13.36
C GLN A 26 -7.08 -4.05 -13.39
N LEU A 27 -7.48 -3.55 -12.22
CA LEU A 27 -8.30 -2.34 -12.10
C LEU A 27 -7.56 -1.11 -12.63
N ALA A 28 -6.28 -0.96 -12.34
CA ALA A 28 -5.47 0.16 -12.85
C ALA A 28 -5.35 0.12 -14.38
N ILE A 29 -5.12 -1.06 -14.97
CA ILE A 29 -5.09 -1.23 -16.43
C ILE A 29 -6.44 -0.83 -17.02
N ARG A 30 -7.53 -1.32 -16.46
CA ARG A 30 -8.88 -1.03 -16.96
C ARG A 30 -9.22 0.45 -16.87
N ASP A 31 -8.94 1.10 -15.74
CA ASP A 31 -9.16 2.53 -15.57
C ASP A 31 -8.40 3.37 -16.60
N LEU A 32 -7.12 3.05 -16.84
CA LEU A 32 -6.31 3.72 -17.86
C LEU A 32 -6.90 3.57 -19.26
N LEU A 33 -7.38 2.38 -19.62
CA LEU A 33 -8.01 2.13 -20.92
C LEU A 33 -9.33 2.89 -21.07
N ASP A 34 -10.14 2.97 -20.02
CA ASP A 34 -11.41 3.73 -20.04
C ASP A 34 -11.17 5.23 -20.27
N TYR A 35 -10.01 5.76 -19.83
CA TYR A 35 -9.59 7.14 -20.09
C TYR A 35 -8.74 7.30 -21.38
N HIS A 36 -8.63 6.28 -22.21
CA HIS A 36 -7.82 6.29 -23.43
C HIS A 36 -6.34 6.61 -23.18
N ALA A 37 -5.84 6.32 -21.97
CA ALA A 37 -4.42 6.32 -21.67
C ALA A 37 -3.77 5.00 -22.12
N ILE A 38 -2.45 4.99 -22.19
CA ILE A 38 -1.67 3.84 -22.67
C ILE A 38 -0.98 3.19 -21.48
N PRO A 39 -1.48 2.06 -20.95
CA PRO A 39 -0.77 1.30 -19.92
C PRO A 39 0.40 0.53 -20.55
N ILE A 40 1.57 0.63 -19.95
CA ILE A 40 2.75 -0.15 -20.28
C ILE A 40 3.07 -1.00 -19.07
N VAL A 41 2.87 -2.31 -19.19
CA VAL A 41 3.10 -3.25 -18.08
C VAL A 41 4.49 -3.86 -18.21
N THR A 42 5.27 -3.82 -17.13
CA THR A 42 6.64 -4.34 -17.10
C THR A 42 7.00 -4.87 -15.71
N GLN A 43 8.11 -5.57 -15.60
CA GLN A 43 8.75 -5.91 -14.34
C GLN A 43 9.83 -4.88 -13.98
N VAL A 44 10.41 -5.00 -12.80
CA VAL A 44 11.43 -4.05 -12.32
C VAL A 44 12.68 -4.11 -13.19
N GLU A 45 13.08 -5.30 -13.60
CA GLU A 45 14.28 -5.58 -14.38
C GLU A 45 14.27 -4.88 -15.74
N GLU A 46 13.11 -4.80 -16.40
CA GLU A 46 12.97 -4.17 -17.71
C GLU A 46 12.61 -2.69 -17.64
N LEU A 47 12.38 -2.12 -16.44
CA LEU A 47 11.92 -0.75 -16.29
C LEU A 47 12.87 0.26 -16.94
N CYS A 48 14.19 0.07 -16.80
CA CYS A 48 15.19 0.95 -17.42
C CYS A 48 15.03 0.97 -18.94
N MET A 49 14.94 -0.18 -19.57
CA MET A 49 14.76 -0.33 -21.02
C MET A 49 13.43 0.31 -21.50
N VAL A 50 12.36 0.14 -20.74
CA VAL A 50 11.07 0.76 -21.05
C VAL A 50 11.17 2.29 -20.97
N MET A 51 11.80 2.84 -19.92
CA MET A 51 12.00 4.28 -19.78
C MET A 51 12.84 4.87 -20.93
N GLU A 52 13.92 4.19 -21.33
CA GLU A 52 14.76 4.60 -22.46
C GLU A 52 13.95 4.62 -23.77
N SER A 53 13.16 3.60 -24.05
CA SER A 53 12.30 3.52 -25.24
C SER A 53 11.27 4.65 -25.33
N MET A 54 10.93 5.24 -24.18
CA MET A 54 10.01 6.37 -24.06
C MET A 54 10.72 7.73 -23.96
N HIS A 55 12.01 7.77 -24.19
CA HIS A 55 12.85 8.98 -23.98
C HIS A 55 12.76 9.53 -22.55
N GLY A 56 12.68 8.63 -21.58
CA GLY A 56 12.68 8.95 -20.15
C GLY A 56 11.40 9.64 -19.63
N ARG A 57 10.27 9.60 -20.35
CA ARG A 57 9.06 10.34 -19.98
C ARG A 57 7.83 9.45 -19.92
N ALA A 58 7.41 9.14 -18.70
CA ALA A 58 6.08 8.61 -18.42
C ALA A 58 5.25 9.65 -17.65
N LYS A 59 3.94 9.65 -17.83
CA LYS A 59 3.04 10.51 -17.06
C LYS A 59 3.05 10.13 -15.58
N LEU A 60 3.15 8.84 -15.31
CA LEU A 60 3.16 8.27 -13.97
C LEU A 60 3.78 6.87 -14.04
N VAL A 61 4.50 6.49 -13.00
CA VAL A 61 4.90 5.11 -12.75
C VAL A 61 4.13 4.61 -11.54
N VAL A 62 3.55 3.42 -11.64
CA VAL A 62 2.80 2.77 -10.57
C VAL A 62 3.47 1.43 -10.28
N THR A 63 3.74 1.12 -9.02
CA THR A 63 4.39 -0.13 -8.62
C THR A 63 3.74 -0.75 -7.38
N ASP A 64 4.11 -1.96 -7.04
CA ASP A 64 3.79 -2.51 -5.73
C ASP A 64 4.65 -1.85 -4.64
N SER A 65 4.04 -1.61 -3.48
CA SER A 65 4.71 -0.88 -2.38
C SER A 65 6.01 -1.55 -1.91
N GLN A 66 6.13 -2.85 -2.11
CA GLN A 66 7.35 -3.60 -1.78
C GLN A 66 8.53 -3.25 -2.70
N ALA A 67 8.26 -2.88 -3.96
CA ALA A 67 9.27 -2.54 -4.96
C ALA A 67 9.61 -1.04 -5.00
N PHE A 68 9.02 -0.20 -4.13
CA PHE A 68 9.21 1.25 -4.15
C PHE A 68 10.68 1.66 -4.24
N ARG A 69 11.52 1.19 -3.31
CA ARG A 69 12.94 1.57 -3.26
C ARG A 69 13.72 1.17 -4.49
N GLU A 70 13.40 0.03 -5.07
CA GLU A 70 14.06 -0.49 -6.26
C GLU A 70 13.67 0.33 -7.49
N VAL A 71 12.37 0.55 -7.66
CA VAL A 71 11.82 1.37 -8.74
C VAL A 71 12.31 2.82 -8.65
N GLU A 72 12.30 3.43 -7.45
CA GLU A 72 12.78 4.80 -7.24
C GLU A 72 14.23 4.99 -7.66
N ARG A 73 15.11 4.01 -7.41
CA ARG A 73 16.52 4.09 -7.80
C ARG A 73 16.75 4.09 -9.32
N ILE A 74 15.83 3.50 -10.07
CA ILE A 74 15.88 3.42 -11.54
C ILE A 74 15.34 4.71 -12.17
N LEU A 75 14.36 5.35 -11.52
CA LEU A 75 13.65 6.49 -12.08
C LEU A 75 14.41 7.81 -11.91
N PRO A 76 14.27 8.76 -12.88
CA PRO A 76 14.66 10.14 -12.65
C PRO A 76 13.91 10.74 -11.45
N LYS A 77 14.56 11.64 -10.70
CA LYS A 77 14.00 12.25 -9.48
C LYS A 77 12.66 12.95 -9.70
N GLU A 78 12.45 13.51 -10.89
CA GLU A 78 11.24 14.24 -11.24
C GLU A 78 10.12 13.33 -11.76
N GLN A 79 10.38 12.01 -11.92
CA GLN A 79 9.39 11.09 -12.42
C GLN A 79 8.34 10.80 -11.34
N PRO A 80 7.05 11.14 -11.58
CA PRO A 80 6.00 10.79 -10.61
C PRO A 80 5.90 9.29 -10.39
N LEU A 81 5.92 8.89 -9.11
CA LEU A 81 5.83 7.51 -8.67
C LEU A 81 4.72 7.35 -7.64
N THR A 82 3.95 6.29 -7.74
CA THR A 82 2.92 5.89 -6.75
C THR A 82 2.81 4.37 -6.67
N SER A 83 1.93 3.86 -5.82
CA SER A 83 1.67 2.41 -5.76
C SER A 83 0.21 2.05 -6.01
N PHE A 84 0.00 0.79 -6.40
CA PHE A 84 -1.36 0.24 -6.54
C PHE A 84 -2.17 0.37 -5.25
N SER A 85 -1.56 0.19 -4.06
CA SER A 85 -2.27 0.32 -2.79
C SER A 85 -2.64 1.77 -2.46
N ILE A 86 -1.85 2.77 -2.87
CA ILE A 86 -2.20 4.20 -2.76
C ILE A 86 -3.35 4.55 -3.71
N LEU A 87 -3.29 4.07 -4.96
CA LEU A 87 -4.39 4.24 -5.91
C LEU A 87 -5.69 3.60 -5.39
N MET A 88 -5.61 2.41 -4.80
CA MET A 88 -6.76 1.75 -4.19
C MET A 88 -7.33 2.53 -3.00
N ALA A 89 -6.48 3.14 -2.17
CA ALA A 89 -6.91 4.00 -1.08
C ALA A 89 -7.71 5.21 -1.60
N ARG A 90 -7.25 5.81 -2.70
CA ARG A 90 -7.95 6.90 -3.39
C ARG A 90 -9.28 6.42 -3.99
N TYR A 91 -9.26 5.32 -4.72
CA TYR A 91 -10.44 4.75 -5.37
C TYR A 91 -11.54 4.42 -4.35
N LYS A 92 -11.18 3.89 -3.19
CA LYS A 92 -12.12 3.53 -2.11
C LYS A 92 -12.44 4.68 -1.14
N GLY A 93 -11.96 5.91 -1.41
CA GLY A 93 -12.36 7.12 -0.69
C GLY A 93 -11.75 7.30 0.70
N PHE A 94 -10.68 6.58 1.06
CA PHE A 94 -10.05 6.71 2.38
C PHE A 94 -8.62 7.27 2.38
N LEU A 95 -8.12 7.76 1.23
CA LEU A 95 -6.75 8.25 1.11
C LEU A 95 -6.41 9.38 2.10
N SER A 96 -7.31 10.33 2.32
CA SER A 96 -7.10 11.46 3.24
C SER A 96 -6.87 10.97 4.67
N TYR A 97 -7.73 10.10 5.16
CA TYR A 97 -7.59 9.50 6.50
C TYR A 97 -6.29 8.70 6.64
N ALA A 98 -5.93 7.95 5.61
CA ALA A 98 -4.71 7.16 5.62
C ALA A 98 -3.44 8.03 5.58
N LEU A 99 -3.47 9.18 4.92
CA LEU A 99 -2.37 10.16 4.93
C LEU A 99 -2.21 10.81 6.31
N GLU A 100 -3.32 11.16 6.97
CA GLU A 100 -3.28 11.68 8.34
C GLU A 100 -2.72 10.63 9.32
N GLY A 101 -3.19 9.38 9.21
CA GLY A 101 -2.69 8.27 10.03
C GLY A 101 -1.19 8.00 9.84
N CYS A 102 -0.65 8.23 8.64
CA CYS A 102 0.78 8.08 8.39
C CYS A 102 1.67 9.02 9.20
N ARG A 103 1.15 10.17 9.64
CA ARG A 103 1.90 11.12 10.49
C ARG A 103 2.22 10.52 11.85
N ILE A 104 1.36 9.63 12.35
CA ILE A 104 1.57 8.95 13.64
C ILE A 104 2.82 8.07 13.63
N LEU A 105 3.30 7.64 12.47
CA LEU A 105 4.53 6.85 12.37
C LEU A 105 5.76 7.58 12.90
N ASP A 106 5.79 8.91 12.82
CA ASP A 106 6.86 9.76 13.36
C ASP A 106 6.79 9.93 14.90
N ASP A 107 5.59 9.72 15.47
CA ASP A 107 5.28 9.97 16.88
C ASP A 107 5.18 8.69 17.73
N LEU A 108 5.50 7.52 17.16
CA LEU A 108 5.44 6.24 17.87
C LEU A 108 6.44 6.21 19.05
N GLN A 109 6.00 5.66 20.17
CA GLN A 109 6.78 5.53 21.40
C GLN A 109 6.95 4.05 21.81
N ASP A 110 7.90 3.82 22.72
CA ASP A 110 8.09 2.47 23.29
C ASP A 110 6.83 1.99 23.98
N GLY A 111 6.41 0.78 23.69
CA GLY A 111 5.22 0.17 24.23
C GLY A 111 3.93 0.46 23.46
N ASP A 112 3.95 1.37 22.46
CA ASP A 112 2.80 1.62 21.61
C ASP A 112 2.32 0.36 20.90
N THR A 113 1.01 0.21 20.80
CA THR A 113 0.38 -0.91 20.11
C THR A 113 -0.03 -0.49 18.69
N VAL A 114 0.50 -1.19 17.71
CA VAL A 114 0.10 -1.07 16.30
C VAL A 114 -0.78 -2.25 15.93
N TYR A 115 -2.01 -1.95 15.48
CA TYR A 115 -2.95 -2.95 15.00
C TYR A 115 -2.83 -3.12 13.49
N ILE A 116 -2.47 -4.31 13.06
CA ILE A 116 -2.33 -4.66 11.65
C ILE A 116 -3.54 -5.50 11.22
N ALA A 117 -4.39 -4.91 10.37
CA ALA A 117 -5.65 -5.50 9.94
C ALA A 117 -5.61 -5.93 8.48
N GLU A 118 -5.96 -7.20 8.23
CA GLU A 118 -6.08 -7.76 6.89
C GLU A 118 -7.55 -8.00 6.53
N GLY A 119 -7.93 -7.52 5.35
CA GLY A 119 -9.33 -7.59 4.89
C GLY A 119 -9.75 -8.95 4.34
N CYS A 120 -8.82 -9.84 4.07
CA CYS A 120 -9.09 -11.18 3.52
C CYS A 120 -8.26 -12.24 4.24
N THR A 121 -8.77 -13.47 4.22
CA THR A 121 -8.03 -14.65 4.66
C THR A 121 -7.26 -15.21 3.47
N HIS A 122 -6.02 -14.80 3.27
CA HIS A 122 -5.12 -15.42 2.32
C HIS A 122 -4.08 -16.28 3.05
N HIS A 123 -3.57 -17.29 2.37
CA HIS A 123 -2.51 -18.11 2.96
C HIS A 123 -1.26 -17.25 3.18
N ARG A 124 -0.90 -17.07 4.45
CA ARG A 124 0.37 -16.44 4.82
C ARG A 124 1.53 -17.30 4.37
N GLN A 125 2.46 -16.69 3.66
CA GLN A 125 3.71 -17.32 3.22
C GLN A 125 4.88 -16.73 4.03
N CYS A 126 6.03 -17.40 4.01
CA CYS A 126 7.28 -16.84 4.54
C CYS A 126 7.54 -15.48 3.88
N GLY A 127 7.83 -14.46 4.68
CA GLY A 127 8.00 -13.08 4.21
C GLY A 127 6.70 -12.32 3.97
N ASP A 128 5.61 -12.73 4.64
CA ASP A 128 4.34 -12.02 4.59
C ASP A 128 4.48 -10.55 4.97
N ILE A 129 3.75 -9.68 4.23
CA ILE A 129 3.87 -8.22 4.40
C ILE A 129 3.38 -7.79 5.77
N GLY A 130 2.20 -8.27 6.18
CA GLY A 130 1.52 -7.82 7.38
C GLY A 130 2.18 -8.30 8.65
N THR A 131 2.56 -9.57 8.70
CA THR A 131 3.03 -10.21 9.94
C THR A 131 4.55 -10.20 10.12
N GLU A 132 5.33 -10.06 9.05
CA GLU A 132 6.80 -10.09 9.12
C GLU A 132 7.45 -8.79 8.65
N LYS A 133 7.18 -8.37 7.39
CA LYS A 133 7.91 -7.23 6.80
C LYS A 133 7.53 -5.90 7.45
N LEU A 134 6.24 -5.64 7.60
CA LEU A 134 5.75 -4.38 8.13
C LEU A 134 6.15 -4.15 9.60
N PRO A 135 6.01 -5.12 10.52
CA PRO A 135 6.53 -5.00 11.88
C PRO A 135 8.02 -4.69 11.94
N LYS A 136 8.82 -5.37 11.12
CA LYS A 136 10.28 -5.13 11.05
C LYS A 136 10.58 -3.72 10.53
N MET A 137 9.88 -3.27 9.50
CA MET A 137 10.06 -1.92 8.95
C MET A 137 9.66 -0.85 9.98
N LEU A 138 8.56 -1.04 10.71
CA LEU A 138 8.09 -0.12 11.75
C LEU A 138 9.08 0.02 12.90
N ARG A 139 9.62 -1.09 13.42
CA ARG A 139 10.67 -1.04 14.45
C ARG A 139 11.93 -0.33 13.95
N ASN A 140 12.36 -0.65 12.73
CA ASN A 140 13.56 -0.03 12.15
C ASN A 140 13.37 1.47 11.91
N TYR A 141 12.17 1.89 11.49
CA TYR A 141 11.86 3.28 11.20
C TYR A 141 11.74 4.12 12.47
N SER A 142 10.96 3.65 13.44
CA SER A 142 10.71 4.36 14.69
C SER A 142 11.87 4.27 15.68
N GLY A 143 12.67 3.22 15.61
CA GLY A 143 13.66 2.88 16.62
C GLY A 143 13.07 2.49 17.98
N LYS A 144 11.79 2.08 18.00
CA LYS A 144 11.00 1.82 19.21
C LYS A 144 10.61 0.35 19.36
N GLU A 145 10.46 -0.07 20.61
CA GLU A 145 9.90 -1.39 20.94
C GLU A 145 8.36 -1.33 20.89
N LEU A 146 7.80 -1.80 19.76
CA LEU A 146 6.37 -1.74 19.47
C LEU A 146 5.70 -3.09 19.74
N ARG A 147 4.44 -3.03 20.19
CA ARG A 147 3.55 -4.18 20.29
C ARG A 147 2.71 -4.29 19.01
N PHE A 148 2.52 -5.50 18.50
CA PHE A 148 1.72 -5.73 17.32
C PHE A 148 0.55 -6.66 17.65
N VAL A 149 -0.62 -6.27 17.17
CA VAL A 149 -1.84 -7.09 17.22
C VAL A 149 -2.31 -7.28 15.79
N PHE A 150 -2.73 -8.48 15.45
CA PHE A 150 -3.07 -8.85 14.08
C PHE A 150 -4.50 -9.37 14.02
N SER A 151 -5.22 -9.02 12.94
CA SER A 151 -6.48 -9.68 12.59
C SER A 151 -6.59 -9.98 11.11
N GLU A 152 -7.42 -10.95 10.80
CA GLU A 152 -7.72 -11.39 9.43
C GLU A 152 -9.24 -11.39 9.18
N GLY A 153 -9.62 -11.07 7.94
CA GLY A 153 -11.00 -11.14 7.50
C GLY A 153 -11.93 -10.24 8.31
N LYS A 154 -12.91 -10.82 8.98
CA LYS A 154 -13.90 -10.11 9.79
C LYS A 154 -13.55 -10.06 11.28
N GLY A 155 -12.38 -10.53 11.67
CA GLY A 155 -11.92 -10.45 13.07
C GLY A 155 -11.73 -8.99 13.48
N PHE A 156 -12.36 -8.59 14.58
CA PHE A 156 -12.17 -7.28 15.19
C PHE A 156 -11.60 -7.44 16.59
N LEU A 157 -10.82 -6.44 16.99
CA LEU A 157 -10.36 -6.32 18.36
C LEU A 157 -11.57 -6.12 19.30
N SER A 158 -11.47 -6.67 20.51
CA SER A 158 -12.38 -6.30 21.60
C SER A 158 -12.29 -4.80 21.89
N GLU A 159 -13.31 -4.24 22.55
CA GLU A 159 -13.29 -2.82 22.91
C GLU A 159 -12.12 -2.46 23.84
N GLU A 160 -11.70 -3.39 24.70
CA GLU A 160 -10.55 -3.19 25.59
C GLU A 160 -9.24 -3.16 24.82
N GLU A 161 -9.03 -4.08 23.90
CA GLU A 161 -7.84 -4.10 23.05
C GLU A 161 -7.74 -2.84 22.20
N GLN A 162 -8.86 -2.35 21.67
CA GLN A 162 -8.91 -1.14 20.87
C GLN A 162 -8.44 0.10 21.64
N LYS A 163 -8.70 0.22 22.95
CA LYS A 163 -8.27 1.33 23.77
C LYS A 163 -6.74 1.48 23.85
N SER A 164 -6.01 0.39 23.65
CA SER A 164 -4.54 0.39 23.68
C SER A 164 -3.90 0.68 22.32
N VAL A 165 -4.69 0.71 21.23
CA VAL A 165 -4.18 0.87 19.88
C VAL A 165 -3.80 2.33 19.60
N ARG A 166 -2.53 2.56 19.27
CA ARG A 166 -2.01 3.86 18.88
C ARG A 166 -2.23 4.17 17.40
N LEU A 167 -2.14 3.15 16.56
CA LEU A 167 -2.28 3.25 15.11
C LEU A 167 -2.84 1.93 14.55
N MET A 168 -3.81 2.03 13.65
CA MET A 168 -4.25 0.92 12.82
C MET A 168 -3.59 1.01 11.45
N ILE A 169 -3.02 -0.10 10.97
CA ILE A 169 -2.52 -0.20 9.60
C ILE A 169 -3.29 -1.30 8.87
N HIS A 170 -4.11 -0.90 7.90
CA HIS A 170 -4.95 -1.82 7.13
C HIS A 170 -4.24 -2.24 5.83
N CYS A 171 -4.44 -3.48 5.39
CA CYS A 171 -3.98 -3.92 4.06
C CYS A 171 -4.62 -3.08 2.94
N GLY A 172 -4.21 -3.29 1.69
CA GLY A 172 -4.76 -2.57 0.53
C GLY A 172 -6.27 -2.76 0.30
N ALA A 173 -6.92 -3.64 1.07
CA ALA A 173 -8.37 -3.89 1.03
C ALA A 173 -8.91 -4.21 -0.38
N CYS A 174 -8.09 -4.82 -1.24
CA CYS A 174 -8.41 -5.05 -2.63
C CYS A 174 -9.69 -5.89 -2.85
N MET A 175 -9.95 -6.84 -1.96
CA MET A 175 -11.11 -7.75 -2.03
C MET A 175 -12.36 -7.23 -1.29
N LEU A 176 -12.24 -6.14 -0.53
CA LEU A 176 -13.38 -5.56 0.19
C LEU A 176 -14.12 -4.56 -0.69
N SER A 177 -15.44 -4.44 -0.51
CA SER A 177 -16.23 -3.37 -1.13
C SER A 177 -15.86 -2.01 -0.53
N GLU A 178 -16.10 -0.91 -1.27
CA GLU A 178 -15.93 0.45 -0.75
C GLU A 178 -16.69 0.65 0.58
N ARG A 179 -17.95 0.23 0.62
CA ARG A 179 -18.80 0.37 1.79
C ARG A 179 -18.22 -0.36 3.01
N GLU A 180 -17.68 -1.55 2.82
CA GLU A 180 -17.07 -2.33 3.90
C GLU A 180 -15.79 -1.66 4.41
N VAL A 181 -14.96 -1.15 3.53
CA VAL A 181 -13.75 -0.41 3.91
C VAL A 181 -14.11 0.86 4.67
N GLN A 182 -15.06 1.64 4.16
CA GLN A 182 -15.51 2.87 4.81
C GLN A 182 -16.11 2.59 6.20
N SER A 183 -16.93 1.55 6.34
CA SER A 183 -17.47 1.16 7.64
C SER A 183 -16.37 0.84 8.64
N ARG A 184 -15.36 0.04 8.24
CA ARG A 184 -14.21 -0.27 9.10
C ARG A 184 -13.45 0.97 9.54
N TYR A 185 -13.20 1.88 8.61
CA TYR A 185 -12.49 3.12 8.91
C TYR A 185 -13.29 4.00 9.87
N GLN A 186 -14.59 4.18 9.63
CA GLN A 186 -15.45 4.99 10.50
C GLN A 186 -15.49 4.45 11.93
N ASP A 187 -15.55 3.15 12.13
CA ASP A 187 -15.57 2.52 13.45
C ASP A 187 -14.30 2.85 14.27
N PHE A 188 -13.13 2.85 13.65
CA PHE A 188 -11.88 3.20 14.32
C PHE A 188 -11.71 4.70 14.50
N LEU A 189 -12.06 5.50 13.48
CA LEU A 189 -12.01 6.96 13.56
C LEU A 189 -12.94 7.52 14.63
N ALA A 190 -14.14 6.94 14.77
CA ALA A 190 -15.09 7.32 15.83
C ALA A 190 -14.54 7.09 17.24
N LYS A 191 -13.56 6.18 17.39
CA LYS A 191 -12.83 5.89 18.63
C LYS A 191 -11.54 6.71 18.78
N GLY A 192 -11.27 7.62 17.84
CA GLY A 192 -10.06 8.42 17.83
C GLY A 192 -8.78 7.67 17.47
N ILE A 193 -8.89 6.49 16.86
CA ILE A 193 -7.74 5.68 16.44
C ILE A 193 -7.36 6.05 15.01
N PRO A 194 -6.15 6.63 14.80
CA PRO A 194 -5.66 6.94 13.46
C PRO A 194 -5.48 5.69 12.61
N ILE A 195 -5.72 5.83 11.30
CA ILE A 195 -5.64 4.71 10.36
C ILE A 195 -4.70 5.05 9.22
N CYS A 196 -3.82 4.11 8.90
CA CYS A 196 -2.99 4.13 7.71
C CYS A 196 -3.23 2.87 6.87
N ASN A 197 -2.66 2.77 5.67
CA ASN A 197 -2.60 1.52 4.93
C ASN A 197 -1.17 1.06 4.66
N TYR A 198 -0.99 -0.21 4.28
CA TYR A 198 0.32 -0.80 4.01
C TYR A 198 1.15 0.04 3.05
N GLY A 199 0.56 0.46 1.92
CA GLY A 199 1.28 1.19 0.90
C GLY A 199 1.76 2.56 1.34
N LEU A 200 0.93 3.31 2.04
CA LEU A 200 1.30 4.62 2.56
C LEU A 200 2.31 4.51 3.70
N ALA A 201 2.12 3.53 4.62
CA ALA A 201 3.09 3.28 5.67
C ALA A 201 4.47 2.93 5.09
N MET A 202 4.52 2.06 4.09
CA MET A 202 5.76 1.70 3.40
C MET A 202 6.37 2.88 2.66
N ALA A 203 5.58 3.68 1.93
CA ALA A 203 6.03 4.88 1.24
C ALA A 203 6.63 5.90 2.21
N LYS A 204 5.98 6.15 3.34
CA LYS A 204 6.48 7.03 4.41
C LYS A 204 7.81 6.52 4.96
N MET A 205 7.89 5.25 5.35
CA MET A 205 9.09 4.66 5.92
C MET A 205 10.27 4.55 4.93
N THR A 206 9.99 4.63 3.64
CA THR A 206 11.02 4.64 2.59
C THR A 206 11.42 6.04 2.12
N GLY A 207 10.74 7.09 2.61
CA GLY A 207 11.04 8.48 2.26
C GLY A 207 10.46 8.95 0.92
N ILE A 208 9.47 8.21 0.38
CA ILE A 208 8.79 8.53 -0.89
C ILE A 208 7.56 9.42 -0.67
N LEU A 209 7.06 9.47 0.57
CA LEU A 209 5.88 10.26 0.95
C LEU A 209 6.27 11.51 1.73
#